data_45d36790feeada744fc7b9748291f45a
#
_entry.id   45d36790feeada744fc7b9748291f45a
#
_cell.length_a   1.000
_cell.length_b   1.000
_cell.length_c   1.000
_cell.angle_alpha   90.00
_cell.angle_beta   90.00
_cell.angle_gamma   90.00
#
_symmetry.space_group_name_H-M   'P 1'
#
loop_
_entity.id
_entity.type
_entity.pdbx_description
1 polymer ?
#
loop_
_entity_poly.entity_id
_entity_poly.type
_entity_poly.pdbx_seq_one_letter_code
_entity_poly.pdbx_strand_id
1 'polypeptide(L)'
;LVGSEMCIRDSSMHDLKLKKNSRTGSIMIVKPKQHGPEECSFTNLIFEKVEKVLRLEKYTIKCGIMDEERRTSLNLKECIRELKDRVFFINTGFLDRTGDEIHTSMEFGPMIKKADMKNADWIKAYENNNVDIGLKCGFMGIAQIGKGMFAEPDNMKKMMIEKINHLNAGANCAWVPSPTAAALHSLHYHEIDIFKKQLELKKRKKIRQKDLLKIPYANGKRWKIEEIRNEIANCAQSILGYVVRWIDQGIGCSKVPDINGVFLMEDRATLRISSQLIANWLHHGICSRKQVLEIMKKMAKVVDKQNIKDKNYQNMFPNYDKSIAFKTACELIFQGKDQPSGYTEPLLHLNRLIKKN
;
A
#
# COMPACT_ATOMS: atom_id res chain seq x y z
N LEU A 1 2.69 -7.80 14.64
CA LEU A 1 1.95 -8.96 15.21
C LEU A 1 1.19 -8.59 16.48
N VAL A 2 1.78 -7.79 17.37
CA VAL A 2 1.14 -7.40 18.66
C VAL A 2 -0.19 -6.66 18.46
N GLY A 3 -0.31 -5.81 17.45
CA GLY A 3 -1.55 -5.05 17.19
C GLY A 3 -2.72 -5.92 16.73
N SER A 4 -2.48 -6.92 15.89
CA SER A 4 -3.54 -7.81 15.40
C SER A 4 -4.02 -8.81 16.44
N GLU A 5 -3.14 -9.30 17.30
CA GLU A 5 -3.52 -10.21 18.41
C GLU A 5 -4.37 -9.49 19.47
N MET A 6 -4.00 -8.25 19.83
CA MET A 6 -4.79 -7.45 20.77
C MET A 6 -6.17 -7.12 20.21
N CYS A 7 -6.26 -6.73 18.92
CA CYS A 7 -7.55 -6.45 18.27
C CYS A 7 -8.45 -7.68 18.19
N ILE A 8 -7.91 -8.86 17.90
CA ILE A 8 -8.67 -10.11 17.88
C ILE A 8 -9.16 -10.45 19.29
N ARG A 9 -8.27 -10.37 20.28
CA ARG A 9 -8.59 -10.75 21.65
C ARG A 9 -9.59 -9.81 22.30
N ASP A 10 -9.31 -8.52 22.34
CA ASP A 10 -10.07 -7.59 23.18
C ASP A 10 -11.35 -7.10 22.51
N SER A 11 -11.28 -6.63 21.25
CA SER A 11 -12.46 -6.10 20.57
C SER A 11 -13.37 -7.18 20.03
N SER A 12 -12.80 -8.21 19.39
CA SER A 12 -13.57 -9.23 18.71
C SER A 12 -14.21 -10.22 19.67
N MET A 13 -13.50 -10.65 20.72
CA MET A 13 -14.06 -11.54 21.76
C MET A 13 -15.19 -10.86 22.53
N HIS A 14 -15.07 -9.55 22.77
CA HIS A 14 -16.12 -8.78 23.41
C HIS A 14 -17.35 -8.69 22.52
N ASP A 15 -17.17 -8.42 21.23
CA ASP A 15 -18.27 -8.32 20.26
C ASP A 15 -18.96 -9.65 19.98
N LEU A 16 -18.23 -10.76 19.99
CA LEU A 16 -18.81 -12.11 19.86
C LEU A 16 -19.87 -12.41 20.92
N LYS A 17 -19.71 -11.86 22.14
CA LYS A 17 -20.71 -11.97 23.22
C LYS A 17 -21.90 -11.04 22.98
N LEU A 18 -21.63 -9.80 22.57
CA LEU A 18 -22.64 -8.76 22.45
C LEU A 18 -23.33 -8.73 21.09
N LYS A 19 -22.72 -9.31 20.05
CA LYS A 19 -23.20 -9.33 18.64
C LYS A 19 -23.63 -7.96 18.09
N LYS A 20 -22.94 -6.90 18.50
CA LYS A 20 -23.27 -5.53 18.12
C LYS A 20 -22.73 -5.16 16.74
N ASN A 21 -21.49 -5.57 16.43
CA ASN A 21 -20.81 -5.26 15.17
C ASN A 21 -20.90 -6.42 14.17
N SER A 22 -20.76 -7.65 14.63
CA SER A 22 -20.87 -8.83 13.79
C SER A 22 -22.16 -9.62 14.09
N ARG A 23 -23.14 -9.54 13.20
CA ARG A 23 -24.42 -10.26 13.31
C ARG A 23 -24.24 -11.78 13.26
N THR A 24 -23.23 -12.24 12.51
CA THR A 24 -22.92 -13.67 12.29
C THR A 24 -21.87 -14.20 13.24
N GLY A 25 -21.31 -13.36 14.14
CA GLY A 25 -20.25 -13.74 15.03
C GLY A 25 -18.90 -13.97 14.32
N SER A 26 -18.67 -13.34 13.19
CA SER A 26 -17.40 -13.45 12.45
C SER A 26 -16.42 -12.35 12.82
N ILE A 27 -15.13 -12.67 12.81
CA ILE A 27 -14.01 -11.74 12.99
C ILE A 27 -13.36 -11.55 11.62
N MET A 28 -13.32 -10.31 11.11
CA MET A 28 -12.82 -10.03 9.78
C MET A 28 -11.41 -9.42 9.86
N ILE A 29 -10.41 -10.14 9.36
CA ILE A 29 -9.00 -9.75 9.33
C ILE A 29 -8.54 -9.59 7.89
N VAL A 30 -8.01 -8.44 7.54
CA VAL A 30 -7.32 -8.22 6.27
C VAL A 30 -5.85 -8.60 6.44
N LYS A 31 -5.37 -9.57 5.66
CA LYS A 31 -3.99 -10.05 5.71
C LYS A 31 -3.17 -9.44 4.58
N PRO A 32 -2.26 -8.50 4.89
CA PRO A 32 -1.42 -7.83 3.90
C PRO A 32 -0.18 -8.65 3.51
N LYS A 33 0.47 -8.24 2.42
CA LYS A 33 1.83 -8.62 2.02
C LYS A 33 2.07 -10.14 1.91
N GLN A 34 1.06 -10.88 1.44
CA GLN A 34 1.19 -12.31 1.17
C GLN A 34 1.80 -12.53 -0.23
N HIS A 35 2.79 -13.42 -0.32
CA HIS A 35 3.48 -13.78 -1.56
C HIS A 35 3.03 -15.15 -2.08
N GLY A 36 1.82 -15.23 -2.57
CA GLY A 36 1.31 -16.42 -3.24
C GLY A 36 0.51 -17.40 -2.37
N PRO A 37 0.13 -18.54 -2.96
CA PRO A 37 -0.79 -19.49 -2.33
C PRO A 37 -0.26 -20.11 -1.03
N GLU A 38 1.05 -20.38 -0.96
CA GLU A 38 1.68 -21.01 0.20
C GLU A 38 1.54 -20.14 1.47
N GLU A 39 1.70 -18.82 1.32
CA GLU A 39 1.51 -17.90 2.43
C GLU A 39 0.04 -17.72 2.80
N CYS A 40 -0.87 -17.84 1.83
CA CYS A 40 -2.31 -17.90 2.09
C CYS A 40 -2.70 -19.16 2.86
N SER A 41 -2.14 -20.31 2.48
CA SER A 41 -2.31 -21.57 3.20
C SER A 41 -1.78 -21.50 4.62
N PHE A 42 -0.59 -20.91 4.80
CA PHE A 42 -0.01 -20.69 6.12
C PHE A 42 -0.88 -19.75 6.98
N THR A 43 -1.45 -18.71 6.39
CA THR A 43 -2.42 -17.84 7.07
C THR A 43 -3.66 -18.59 7.54
N ASN A 44 -4.19 -19.49 6.70
CA ASN A 44 -5.29 -20.36 7.10
C ASN A 44 -4.93 -21.21 8.33
N LEU A 45 -3.75 -21.81 8.31
CA LEU A 45 -3.22 -22.60 9.44
C LEU A 45 -3.09 -21.77 10.74
N ILE A 46 -2.58 -20.53 10.62
CA ILE A 46 -2.49 -19.61 11.77
C ILE A 46 -3.88 -19.35 12.35
N PHE A 47 -4.87 -19.03 11.50
CA PHE A 47 -6.23 -18.73 11.94
C PHE A 47 -6.90 -19.95 12.58
N GLU A 48 -6.68 -21.14 12.06
CA GLU A 48 -7.15 -22.40 12.70
C GLU A 48 -6.55 -22.59 14.09
N LYS A 49 -5.25 -22.32 14.26
CA LYS A 49 -4.58 -22.39 15.57
C LYS A 49 -5.14 -21.36 16.55
N VAL A 50 -5.35 -20.12 16.09
CA VAL A 50 -5.93 -19.05 16.92
C VAL A 50 -7.36 -19.41 17.33
N GLU A 51 -8.20 -19.86 16.40
CA GLU A 51 -9.57 -20.33 16.70
C GLU A 51 -9.57 -21.41 17.76
N LYS A 52 -8.68 -22.40 17.64
CA LYS A 52 -8.53 -23.47 18.63
C LYS A 52 -8.13 -22.95 20.01
N VAL A 53 -7.13 -22.08 20.08
CA VAL A 53 -6.64 -21.49 21.35
C VAL A 53 -7.74 -20.65 22.02
N LEU A 54 -8.48 -19.88 21.24
CA LEU A 54 -9.57 -19.02 21.71
C LEU A 54 -10.90 -19.76 21.88
N ARG A 55 -10.96 -21.06 21.58
CA ARG A 55 -12.18 -21.90 21.60
C ARG A 55 -13.32 -21.33 20.75
N LEU A 56 -12.96 -20.78 19.57
CA LEU A 56 -13.90 -20.31 18.58
C LEU A 56 -14.32 -21.46 17.66
N GLU A 57 -15.49 -21.32 17.07
CA GLU A 57 -15.92 -22.23 16.01
C GLU A 57 -15.00 -22.08 14.78
N LYS A 58 -14.84 -23.17 14.03
CA LYS A 58 -14.04 -23.18 12.80
C LYS A 58 -14.56 -22.13 11.82
N TYR A 59 -13.65 -21.40 11.21
CA TYR A 59 -13.94 -20.32 10.25
C TYR A 59 -14.64 -19.08 10.84
N THR A 60 -14.61 -18.89 12.14
CA THR A 60 -15.02 -17.63 12.79
C THR A 60 -14.16 -16.46 12.31
N ILE A 61 -12.85 -16.68 12.14
CA ILE A 61 -11.92 -15.68 11.61
C ILE A 61 -11.97 -15.72 10.08
N LYS A 62 -12.48 -14.65 9.47
CA LYS A 62 -12.49 -14.43 8.03
C LYS A 62 -11.25 -13.70 7.56
N CYS A 63 -10.87 -13.89 6.30
CA CYS A 63 -9.65 -13.35 5.71
C CYS A 63 -9.96 -12.45 4.51
N GLY A 64 -9.47 -11.22 4.55
CA GLY A 64 -9.32 -10.38 3.37
C GLY A 64 -7.93 -10.57 2.78
N ILE A 65 -7.84 -10.89 1.49
CA ILE A 65 -6.58 -11.05 0.77
C ILE A 65 -6.22 -9.72 0.12
N MET A 66 -5.05 -9.16 0.49
CA MET A 66 -4.48 -8.04 -0.24
C MET A 66 -3.72 -8.57 -1.45
N ASP A 67 -4.20 -8.20 -2.64
CA ASP A 67 -3.50 -8.43 -3.90
C ASP A 67 -2.51 -7.27 -4.10
N GLU A 68 -1.36 -7.37 -3.46
CA GLU A 68 -0.38 -6.29 -3.41
C GLU A 68 1.07 -6.75 -3.59
N GLU A 69 1.27 -8.03 -3.88
CA GLU A 69 2.57 -8.58 -4.23
C GLU A 69 2.48 -9.28 -5.60
N ARG A 70 3.52 -9.17 -6.41
CA ARG A 70 3.53 -9.68 -7.80
C ARG A 70 3.18 -11.16 -7.88
N ARG A 71 3.72 -11.96 -6.97
CA ARG A 71 3.46 -13.40 -6.89
C ARG A 71 1.99 -13.71 -6.59
N THR A 72 1.36 -12.94 -5.72
CA THR A 72 -0.07 -13.05 -5.42
C THR A 72 -0.93 -12.63 -6.61
N SER A 73 -0.61 -11.52 -7.29
CA SER A 73 -1.33 -11.08 -8.49
C SER A 73 -1.37 -12.12 -9.59
N LEU A 74 -0.26 -12.84 -9.79
CA LEU A 74 -0.15 -13.91 -10.81
C LEU A 74 -0.89 -15.19 -10.40
N ASN A 75 -1.11 -15.41 -9.11
CA ASN A 75 -1.70 -16.61 -8.53
C ASN A 75 -2.96 -16.35 -7.72
N LEU A 76 -3.63 -15.21 -7.93
CA LEU A 76 -4.73 -14.75 -7.07
C LEU A 76 -5.86 -15.78 -6.92
N LYS A 77 -6.20 -16.50 -7.99
CA LYS A 77 -7.22 -17.55 -7.92
C LYS A 77 -6.83 -18.67 -6.94
N GLU A 78 -5.56 -19.08 -6.95
CA GLU A 78 -5.06 -20.12 -6.05
C GLU A 78 -4.96 -19.60 -4.61
N CYS A 79 -4.58 -18.33 -4.41
CA CYS A 79 -4.64 -17.68 -3.09
C CYS A 79 -6.06 -17.70 -2.52
N ILE A 80 -7.07 -17.39 -3.34
CA ILE A 80 -8.47 -17.47 -2.94
C ILE A 80 -8.86 -18.91 -2.60
N ARG A 81 -8.38 -19.90 -3.36
CA ARG A 81 -8.66 -21.32 -3.12
C ARG A 81 -8.16 -21.77 -1.75
N GLU A 82 -6.97 -21.37 -1.34
CA GLU A 82 -6.39 -21.72 -0.04
C GLU A 82 -7.19 -21.13 1.14
N LEU A 83 -7.92 -20.04 0.90
CA LEU A 83 -8.73 -19.34 1.91
C LEU A 83 -10.24 -19.38 1.61
N LYS A 84 -10.72 -20.29 0.76
CA LYS A 84 -12.09 -20.30 0.22
C LYS A 84 -13.19 -20.23 1.28
N ASP A 85 -12.99 -20.86 2.44
CA ASP A 85 -13.97 -20.92 3.53
C ASP A 85 -13.89 -19.69 4.46
N ARG A 86 -12.88 -18.83 4.25
CA ARG A 86 -12.61 -17.63 5.07
C ARG A 86 -12.72 -16.33 4.29
N VAL A 87 -12.49 -16.36 2.98
CA VAL A 87 -12.35 -15.13 2.19
C VAL A 87 -13.63 -14.33 2.15
N PHE A 88 -13.57 -13.06 2.57
CA PHE A 88 -14.68 -12.11 2.48
C PHE A 88 -14.35 -10.92 1.57
N PHE A 89 -13.09 -10.78 1.16
CA PHE A 89 -12.57 -9.58 0.52
C PHE A 89 -11.28 -9.86 -0.25
N ILE A 90 -11.16 -9.31 -1.44
CA ILE A 90 -9.89 -9.10 -2.14
C ILE A 90 -9.74 -7.62 -2.45
N ASN A 91 -8.51 -7.11 -2.43
CA ASN A 91 -8.27 -5.70 -2.70
C ASN A 91 -6.97 -5.51 -3.46
N THR A 92 -6.95 -4.60 -4.43
CA THR A 92 -5.73 -4.14 -5.08
C THR A 92 -5.01 -3.10 -4.22
N GLY A 93 -3.92 -3.49 -3.57
CA GLY A 93 -2.99 -2.59 -2.90
C GLY A 93 -1.94 -2.08 -3.87
N PHE A 94 -2.32 -1.23 -4.81
CA PHE A 94 -1.49 -0.84 -5.95
C PHE A 94 -0.18 -0.15 -5.56
N LEU A 95 -0.12 0.46 -4.38
CA LEU A 95 1.09 1.12 -3.88
C LEU A 95 2.16 0.09 -3.50
N ASP A 96 1.83 -0.87 -2.63
CA ASP A 96 2.74 -1.98 -2.30
C ASP A 96 3.06 -2.81 -3.55
N ARG A 97 2.05 -3.07 -4.40
CA ARG A 97 2.24 -3.80 -5.65
C ARG A 97 3.25 -3.12 -6.57
N THR A 98 3.24 -1.78 -6.64
CA THR A 98 4.24 -1.00 -7.38
C THR A 98 5.62 -1.12 -6.75
N GLY A 99 5.72 -1.05 -5.42
CA GLY A 99 6.98 -1.24 -4.69
C GLY A 99 7.59 -2.62 -4.94
N ASP A 100 6.77 -3.66 -4.92
CA ASP A 100 7.20 -5.03 -5.23
C ASP A 100 7.60 -5.18 -6.70
N GLU A 101 6.90 -4.55 -7.65
CA GLU A 101 7.28 -4.56 -9.07
C GLU A 101 8.66 -3.94 -9.29
N ILE A 102 8.94 -2.78 -8.67
CA ILE A 102 10.25 -2.13 -8.76
C ILE A 102 11.34 -3.05 -8.20
N HIS A 103 11.11 -3.62 -7.01
CA HIS A 103 12.08 -4.49 -6.35
C HIS A 103 12.33 -5.77 -7.14
N THR A 104 11.28 -6.48 -7.53
CA THR A 104 11.38 -7.74 -8.29
C THR A 104 12.09 -7.54 -9.62
N SER A 105 11.90 -6.39 -10.25
CA SER A 105 12.51 -6.06 -11.54
C SER A 105 13.75 -5.15 -11.42
N MET A 106 14.37 -5.10 -10.25
CA MET A 106 15.48 -4.17 -9.92
C MET A 106 16.63 -4.22 -10.93
N GLU A 107 16.99 -5.41 -11.40
CA GLU A 107 18.11 -5.64 -12.32
C GLU A 107 17.75 -5.39 -13.80
N PHE A 108 16.46 -5.28 -14.12
CA PHE A 108 16.01 -5.24 -15.52
C PHE A 108 16.36 -3.92 -16.22
N GLY A 109 16.26 -2.80 -15.50
CA GLY A 109 16.54 -1.46 -16.03
C GLY A 109 15.98 -0.36 -15.11
N PRO A 110 16.26 0.91 -15.45
CA PRO A 110 15.73 2.03 -14.70
C PRO A 110 14.21 2.12 -14.85
N MET A 111 13.51 2.19 -13.72
CA MET A 111 12.05 2.31 -13.68
C MET A 111 11.58 3.71 -14.06
N ILE A 112 10.37 3.81 -14.63
CA ILE A 112 9.74 5.10 -14.93
C ILE A 112 9.45 5.90 -13.65
N LYS A 113 9.19 7.20 -13.79
CA LYS A 113 8.87 8.08 -12.66
C LYS A 113 7.62 7.60 -11.91
N LYS A 114 7.53 7.90 -10.61
CA LYS A 114 6.41 7.53 -9.74
C LYS A 114 5.04 7.97 -10.30
N ALA A 115 4.97 9.19 -10.85
CA ALA A 115 3.75 9.70 -11.45
C ALA A 115 3.30 8.91 -12.70
N ASP A 116 4.25 8.40 -13.48
CA ASP A 116 3.97 7.64 -14.71
C ASP A 116 3.49 6.21 -14.41
N MET A 117 3.79 5.67 -13.23
CA MET A 117 3.40 4.30 -12.81
C MET A 117 1.89 4.08 -12.88
N LYS A 118 1.08 5.08 -12.51
CA LYS A 118 -0.40 5.00 -12.50
C LYS A 118 -0.99 4.72 -13.89
N ASN A 119 -0.27 5.09 -14.95
CA ASN A 119 -0.72 4.97 -16.33
C ASN A 119 -0.10 3.79 -17.06
N ALA A 120 0.81 3.06 -16.42
CA ALA A 120 1.49 1.93 -17.02
C ALA A 120 0.52 0.78 -17.36
N ASP A 121 0.82 0.04 -18.42
CA ASP A 121 -0.06 -1.04 -18.90
C ASP A 121 -0.22 -2.17 -17.89
N TRP A 122 0.86 -2.50 -17.17
CA TRP A 122 0.84 -3.58 -16.20
C TRP A 122 -0.13 -3.31 -15.05
N ILE A 123 -0.23 -2.04 -14.57
CA ILE A 123 -1.11 -1.70 -13.47
C ILE A 123 -2.58 -1.77 -13.89
N LYS A 124 -2.89 -1.38 -15.14
CA LYS A 124 -4.23 -1.53 -15.71
C LYS A 124 -4.61 -3.01 -15.83
N ALA A 125 -3.67 -3.84 -16.27
CA ALA A 125 -3.86 -5.28 -16.34
C ALA A 125 -4.09 -5.88 -14.94
N TYR A 126 -3.29 -5.51 -13.97
CA TYR A 126 -3.39 -5.93 -12.57
C TYR A 126 -4.74 -5.55 -11.95
N GLU A 127 -5.13 -4.29 -12.06
CA GLU A 127 -6.40 -3.79 -11.52
C GLU A 127 -7.63 -4.51 -12.12
N ASN A 128 -7.57 -4.79 -13.41
CA ASN A 128 -8.63 -5.52 -14.10
C ASN A 128 -8.62 -7.02 -13.77
N ASN A 129 -7.44 -7.63 -13.69
CA ASN A 129 -7.30 -9.06 -13.35
C ASN A 129 -7.88 -9.38 -11.97
N ASN A 130 -7.65 -8.51 -10.99
CA ASN A 130 -8.21 -8.67 -9.66
C ASN A 130 -9.74 -8.81 -9.70
N VAL A 131 -10.42 -7.92 -10.42
CA VAL A 131 -11.87 -7.96 -10.59
C VAL A 131 -12.30 -9.24 -11.35
N ASP A 132 -11.63 -9.56 -12.45
CA ASP A 132 -11.96 -10.74 -13.26
C ASP A 132 -11.85 -12.04 -12.46
N ILE A 133 -10.80 -12.17 -11.64
CA ILE A 133 -10.61 -13.33 -10.77
C ILE A 133 -11.67 -13.38 -9.66
N GLY A 134 -11.94 -12.25 -8.99
CA GLY A 134 -13.01 -12.18 -7.99
C GLY A 134 -14.36 -12.58 -8.55
N LEU A 135 -14.75 -12.06 -9.71
CA LEU A 135 -16.00 -12.42 -10.37
C LEU A 135 -16.04 -13.88 -10.80
N LYS A 136 -14.90 -14.45 -11.27
CA LYS A 136 -14.76 -15.86 -11.63
C LYS A 136 -14.87 -16.78 -10.41
N CYS A 137 -14.41 -16.33 -9.24
CA CYS A 137 -14.49 -17.06 -7.98
C CYS A 137 -15.84 -16.90 -7.27
N GLY A 138 -16.83 -16.21 -7.88
CA GLY A 138 -18.17 -16.10 -7.35
C GLY A 138 -18.37 -15.01 -6.29
N PHE A 139 -17.52 -13.98 -6.26
CA PHE A 139 -17.60 -12.94 -5.23
C PHE A 139 -18.83 -12.04 -5.32
N MET A 140 -19.46 -11.93 -6.50
CA MET A 140 -20.63 -11.07 -6.69
C MET A 140 -21.74 -11.41 -5.69
N GLY A 141 -22.09 -10.46 -4.83
CA GLY A 141 -23.11 -10.63 -3.78
C GLY A 141 -22.67 -11.45 -2.55
N ILE A 142 -21.45 -12.00 -2.53
CA ILE A 142 -20.94 -12.87 -1.45
C ILE A 142 -19.73 -12.26 -0.76
N ALA A 143 -18.74 -11.78 -1.53
CA ALA A 143 -17.50 -11.21 -1.02
C ALA A 143 -17.19 -9.89 -1.75
N GLN A 144 -16.34 -9.08 -1.13
CA GLN A 144 -16.01 -7.76 -1.66
C GLN A 144 -14.82 -7.81 -2.62
N ILE A 145 -14.89 -7.00 -3.67
CA ILE A 145 -13.79 -6.68 -4.57
C ILE A 145 -13.44 -5.22 -4.35
N GLY A 146 -12.29 -4.96 -3.73
CA GLY A 146 -11.89 -3.64 -3.30
C GLY A 146 -10.77 -3.02 -4.14
N LYS A 147 -10.65 -1.72 -4.01
CA LYS A 147 -9.58 -0.92 -4.61
C LYS A 147 -9.00 0.06 -3.61
N GLY A 148 -7.85 0.64 -3.97
CA GLY A 148 -7.04 1.48 -3.12
C GLY A 148 -7.71 2.76 -2.62
N MET A 149 -7.07 3.39 -1.65
CA MET A 149 -7.51 4.62 -1.02
C MET A 149 -7.30 5.83 -1.94
N PHE A 150 -8.15 6.85 -1.81
CA PHE A 150 -7.92 8.17 -2.39
C PHE A 150 -6.85 8.91 -1.58
N ALA A 151 -5.79 9.35 -2.25
CA ALA A 151 -4.57 9.83 -1.58
C ALA A 151 -4.65 11.28 -1.05
N GLU A 152 -5.56 12.12 -1.57
CA GLU A 152 -5.65 13.56 -1.24
C GLU A 152 -6.78 13.82 -0.22
N PRO A 153 -6.53 13.73 1.11
CA PRO A 153 -7.59 13.70 2.11
C PRO A 153 -8.41 15.00 2.21
N ASP A 154 -7.86 16.11 1.71
CA ASP A 154 -8.53 17.41 1.74
C ASP A 154 -9.27 17.75 0.44
N ASN A 155 -9.10 16.97 -0.61
CA ASN A 155 -9.64 17.27 -1.94
C ASN A 155 -10.89 16.46 -2.26
N MET A 156 -11.97 16.70 -1.52
CA MET A 156 -13.23 15.96 -1.67
C MET A 156 -13.88 16.12 -3.04
N LYS A 157 -13.79 17.31 -3.65
CA LYS A 157 -14.30 17.53 -5.01
C LYS A 157 -13.61 16.61 -6.03
N LYS A 158 -12.28 16.51 -5.96
CA LYS A 158 -11.52 15.60 -6.82
C LYS A 158 -11.84 14.14 -6.52
N MET A 159 -12.01 13.79 -5.25
CA MET A 159 -12.41 12.45 -4.85
C MET A 159 -13.75 12.05 -5.49
N MET A 160 -14.74 12.93 -5.50
CA MET A 160 -16.04 12.65 -6.12
C MET A 160 -15.92 12.39 -7.63
N ILE A 161 -15.01 13.07 -8.32
CA ILE A 161 -14.77 12.88 -9.74
C ILE A 161 -14.01 11.58 -10.03
N GLU A 162 -13.03 11.23 -9.20
CA GLU A 162 -12.11 10.11 -9.49
C GLU A 162 -12.59 8.78 -8.93
N LYS A 163 -13.17 8.77 -7.71
CA LYS A 163 -13.53 7.52 -7.01
C LYS A 163 -14.66 6.73 -7.67
N ILE A 164 -15.53 7.37 -8.41
CA ILE A 164 -16.59 6.71 -9.20
C ILE A 164 -16.00 5.70 -10.20
N ASN A 165 -14.76 5.93 -10.65
CA ASN A 165 -14.05 5.02 -11.56
C ASN A 165 -13.78 3.64 -10.94
N HIS A 166 -13.70 3.53 -9.61
CA HIS A 166 -13.58 2.24 -8.94
C HIS A 166 -14.82 1.37 -9.14
N LEU A 167 -16.01 1.97 -9.05
CA LEU A 167 -17.27 1.27 -9.32
C LEU A 167 -17.38 0.90 -10.80
N ASN A 168 -17.01 1.83 -11.69
CA ASN A 168 -16.96 1.56 -13.14
C ASN A 168 -16.02 0.41 -13.49
N ALA A 169 -14.96 0.22 -12.72
CA ALA A 169 -14.02 -0.90 -12.84
C ALA A 169 -14.52 -2.19 -12.20
N GLY A 170 -15.69 -2.21 -11.53
CA GLY A 170 -16.32 -3.38 -10.94
C GLY A 170 -16.02 -3.62 -9.46
N ALA A 171 -15.37 -2.68 -8.78
CA ALA A 171 -15.15 -2.75 -7.34
C ALA A 171 -16.41 -2.35 -6.58
N ASN A 172 -16.80 -3.14 -5.58
CA ASN A 172 -17.95 -2.85 -4.71
C ASN A 172 -17.54 -2.31 -3.34
N CYS A 173 -16.26 -2.08 -3.12
CA CYS A 173 -15.76 -1.27 -2.02
C CYS A 173 -14.47 -0.55 -2.41
N ALA A 174 -14.17 0.53 -1.70
CA ALA A 174 -12.92 1.27 -1.85
C ALA A 174 -12.60 1.99 -0.54
N TRP A 175 -11.32 2.12 -0.23
CA TRP A 175 -10.89 2.85 0.95
C TRP A 175 -10.95 4.34 0.72
N VAL A 176 -11.33 5.06 1.77
CA VAL A 176 -11.47 6.52 1.77
C VAL A 176 -10.76 7.12 2.98
N PRO A 177 -10.25 8.37 2.89
CA PRO A 177 -9.35 8.92 3.90
C PRO A 177 -10.03 9.45 5.16
N SER A 178 -11.36 9.50 5.22
CA SER A 178 -12.08 10.08 6.36
C SER A 178 -13.56 9.64 6.39
N PRO A 179 -14.26 9.80 7.53
CA PRO A 179 -15.71 9.57 7.59
C PRO A 179 -16.50 10.46 6.62
N THR A 180 -16.10 11.73 6.44
CA THR A 180 -16.70 12.62 5.44
C THR A 180 -16.54 12.07 4.02
N ALA A 181 -15.34 11.59 3.69
CA ALA A 181 -15.09 10.95 2.40
C ALA A 181 -15.94 9.67 2.22
N ALA A 182 -16.17 8.90 3.28
CA ALA A 182 -17.04 7.72 3.23
C ALA A 182 -18.49 8.10 2.92
N ALA A 183 -19.02 9.11 3.60
CA ALA A 183 -20.38 9.61 3.37
C ALA A 183 -20.55 10.12 1.93
N LEU A 184 -19.60 10.90 1.43
CA LEU A 184 -19.63 11.40 0.06
C LEU A 184 -19.47 10.26 -0.97
N HIS A 185 -18.56 9.32 -0.73
CA HIS A 185 -18.34 8.19 -1.64
C HIS A 185 -19.58 7.29 -1.75
N SER A 186 -20.41 7.20 -0.70
CA SER A 186 -21.64 6.43 -0.75
C SER A 186 -22.62 6.87 -1.85
N LEU A 187 -22.57 8.15 -2.25
CA LEU A 187 -23.40 8.68 -3.35
C LEU A 187 -23.12 8.00 -4.69
N HIS A 188 -21.87 7.57 -4.93
CA HIS A 188 -21.53 6.87 -6.15
C HIS A 188 -22.28 5.53 -6.31
N TYR A 189 -22.65 4.89 -5.21
CA TYR A 189 -23.44 3.63 -5.24
C TYR A 189 -24.92 3.85 -5.55
N HIS A 190 -25.39 5.11 -5.51
CA HIS A 190 -26.72 5.49 -6.03
C HIS A 190 -26.66 5.81 -7.52
N GLU A 191 -25.48 6.16 -8.06
CA GLU A 191 -25.30 6.46 -9.48
C GLU A 191 -25.00 5.19 -10.31
N ILE A 192 -24.28 4.23 -9.71
CA ILE A 192 -23.82 3.00 -10.39
C ILE A 192 -24.37 1.76 -9.70
N ASP A 193 -25.19 1.02 -10.41
CA ASP A 193 -25.58 -0.34 -10.03
C ASP A 193 -24.37 -1.27 -10.23
N ILE A 194 -23.69 -1.56 -9.14
CA ILE A 194 -22.45 -2.34 -9.15
C ILE A 194 -22.70 -3.80 -9.60
N PHE A 195 -23.84 -4.39 -9.28
CA PHE A 195 -24.14 -5.76 -9.70
C PHE A 195 -24.35 -5.85 -11.21
N LYS A 196 -25.10 -4.90 -11.77
CA LYS A 196 -25.25 -4.77 -13.23
C LYS A 196 -23.88 -4.58 -13.90
N LYS A 197 -23.04 -3.71 -13.32
CA LYS A 197 -21.69 -3.47 -13.82
C LYS A 197 -20.81 -4.72 -13.78
N GLN A 198 -20.85 -5.47 -12.71
CA GLN A 198 -20.11 -6.73 -12.57
C GLN A 198 -20.60 -7.81 -13.57
N LEU A 199 -21.90 -7.87 -13.86
CA LEU A 199 -22.45 -8.76 -14.90
C LEU A 199 -21.94 -8.39 -16.31
N GLU A 200 -21.83 -7.11 -16.63
CA GLU A 200 -21.23 -6.64 -17.89
C GLU A 200 -19.75 -7.06 -17.97
N LEU A 201 -19.00 -6.84 -16.91
CA LEU A 201 -17.56 -7.16 -16.85
C LEU A 201 -17.26 -8.66 -16.94
N LYS A 202 -18.17 -9.54 -16.49
CA LYS A 202 -18.01 -11.00 -16.68
C LYS A 202 -17.89 -11.40 -18.16
N LYS A 203 -18.40 -10.58 -19.07
CA LYS A 203 -18.40 -10.84 -20.53
C LYS A 203 -17.15 -10.30 -21.21
N ARG A 204 -16.32 -9.50 -20.53
CA ARG A 204 -15.12 -8.90 -21.16
C ARG A 204 -14.04 -9.94 -21.44
N LYS A 205 -13.17 -9.62 -22.41
CA LYS A 205 -11.99 -10.42 -22.71
C LYS A 205 -11.07 -10.47 -21.48
N LYS A 206 -10.68 -11.68 -21.09
CA LYS A 206 -9.80 -11.90 -19.93
C LYS A 206 -8.44 -11.25 -20.15
N ILE A 207 -7.88 -10.74 -19.04
CA ILE A 207 -6.51 -10.24 -19.00
C ILE A 207 -5.55 -11.40 -19.24
N ARG A 208 -4.54 -11.16 -20.08
CA ARG A 208 -3.52 -12.17 -20.38
C ARG A 208 -2.39 -12.05 -19.36
N GLN A 209 -1.85 -13.16 -18.92
CA GLN A 209 -0.73 -13.20 -17.97
C GLN A 209 0.47 -12.35 -18.43
N LYS A 210 0.77 -12.32 -19.72
CA LYS A 210 1.84 -11.48 -20.27
C LYS A 210 1.63 -9.97 -20.04
N ASP A 211 0.39 -9.51 -19.90
CA ASP A 211 0.10 -8.11 -19.64
C ASP A 211 0.35 -7.76 -18.17
N LEU A 212 0.18 -8.73 -17.24
CA LEU A 212 0.57 -8.61 -15.83
C LEU A 212 2.09 -8.62 -15.64
N LEU A 213 2.83 -9.21 -16.55
CA LEU A 213 4.30 -9.37 -16.49
C LEU A 213 5.05 -8.21 -17.15
N LYS A 214 4.38 -7.24 -17.73
CA LYS A 214 5.03 -6.05 -18.29
C LYS A 214 5.74 -5.26 -17.19
N ILE A 215 7.01 -4.96 -17.43
CA ILE A 215 7.85 -4.22 -16.49
C ILE A 215 7.78 -2.73 -16.82
N PRO A 216 7.55 -1.84 -15.84
CA PRO A 216 7.46 -0.40 -16.05
C PRO A 216 8.85 0.27 -16.10
N TYR A 217 9.71 -0.15 -17.02
CA TYR A 217 11.04 0.42 -17.18
C TYR A 217 11.09 1.54 -18.24
N ALA A 218 12.12 2.34 -18.18
CA ALA A 218 12.24 3.54 -19.00
C ALA A 218 12.41 3.30 -20.50
N ASN A 219 12.76 2.07 -20.92
CA ASN A 219 12.91 1.67 -22.33
C ASN A 219 13.75 2.65 -23.17
N GLY A 220 14.94 3.02 -22.68
CA GLY A 220 15.83 3.98 -23.35
C GLY A 220 15.45 5.47 -23.19
N LYS A 221 14.35 5.77 -22.50
CA LYS A 221 13.97 7.15 -22.18
C LYS A 221 15.06 7.80 -21.31
N ARG A 222 15.53 8.98 -21.75
CA ARG A 222 16.46 9.80 -20.97
C ARG A 222 15.69 10.99 -20.40
N TRP A 223 15.86 11.23 -19.10
CA TRP A 223 15.29 12.40 -18.43
C TRP A 223 16.31 13.52 -18.36
N LYS A 224 15.84 14.76 -18.41
CA LYS A 224 16.67 15.94 -18.10
C LYS A 224 17.12 15.89 -16.63
N ILE A 225 18.27 16.48 -16.34
CA ILE A 225 18.82 16.53 -14.97
C ILE A 225 17.81 17.13 -13.98
N GLU A 226 17.07 18.14 -14.42
CA GLU A 226 16.04 18.76 -13.59
C GLU A 226 14.88 17.82 -13.27
N GLU A 227 14.42 17.02 -14.24
CA GLU A 227 13.37 16.01 -14.01
C GLU A 227 13.82 14.96 -13.00
N ILE A 228 15.08 14.51 -13.11
CA ILE A 228 15.68 13.57 -12.15
C ILE A 228 15.72 14.18 -10.75
N ARG A 229 16.18 15.41 -10.62
CA ARG A 229 16.26 16.12 -9.33
C ARG A 229 14.88 16.33 -8.71
N ASN A 230 13.88 16.69 -9.51
CA ASN A 230 12.51 16.88 -9.04
C ASN A 230 11.88 15.57 -8.56
N GLU A 231 12.08 14.47 -9.29
CA GLU A 231 11.58 13.16 -8.88
C GLU A 231 12.23 12.69 -7.56
N ILE A 232 13.56 12.84 -7.43
CA ILE A 232 14.26 12.52 -6.18
C ILE A 232 13.77 13.42 -5.04
N ALA A 233 13.54 14.72 -5.27
CA ALA A 233 13.05 15.63 -4.25
C ALA A 233 11.64 15.26 -3.78
N ASN A 234 10.76 14.89 -4.71
CA ASN A 234 9.40 14.44 -4.39
C ASN A 234 9.42 13.14 -3.57
N CYS A 235 10.22 12.16 -3.99
CA CYS A 235 10.39 10.92 -3.22
C CYS A 235 11.03 11.19 -1.84
N ALA A 236 12.06 12.05 -1.77
CA ALA A 236 12.75 12.39 -0.53
C ALA A 236 11.81 13.08 0.49
N GLN A 237 10.92 13.96 0.02
CA GLN A 237 9.94 14.63 0.86
C GLN A 237 8.92 13.65 1.43
N SER A 238 8.38 12.75 0.59
CA SER A 238 7.49 11.66 1.00
C SER A 238 8.16 10.76 2.05
N ILE A 239 9.39 10.32 1.79
CA ILE A 239 10.16 9.46 2.72
C ILE A 239 10.39 10.17 4.05
N LEU A 240 10.95 11.37 4.04
CA LEU A 240 11.30 12.10 5.27
C LEU A 240 10.06 12.48 6.08
N GLY A 241 9.01 12.95 5.42
CA GLY A 241 7.77 13.36 6.07
C GLY A 241 7.07 12.21 6.79
N TYR A 242 7.17 11.00 6.27
CA TYR A 242 6.65 9.80 6.92
C TYR A 242 7.60 9.26 7.99
N VAL A 243 8.89 9.08 7.65
CA VAL A 243 9.88 8.42 8.52
C VAL A 243 10.10 9.19 9.82
N VAL A 244 10.15 10.52 9.78
CA VAL A 244 10.34 11.32 10.99
C VAL A 244 9.22 11.10 12.01
N ARG A 245 7.97 11.01 11.55
CA ARG A 245 6.83 10.75 12.44
C ARG A 245 6.78 9.32 12.92
N TRP A 246 7.15 8.36 12.08
CA TRP A 246 7.26 6.97 12.53
C TRP A 246 8.35 6.80 13.58
N ILE A 247 9.56 7.28 13.30
CA ILE A 247 10.72 7.09 14.19
C ILE A 247 10.55 7.85 15.50
N ASP A 248 10.13 9.10 15.46
CA ASP A 248 10.08 9.94 16.67
C ASP A 248 8.79 9.77 17.47
N GLN A 249 7.66 9.51 16.82
CA GLN A 249 6.34 9.51 17.45
C GLN A 249 5.59 8.17 17.36
N GLY A 250 6.02 7.24 16.50
CA GLY A 250 5.33 5.95 16.27
C GLY A 250 4.06 6.07 15.43
N ILE A 251 3.94 7.12 14.61
CA ILE A 251 2.77 7.37 13.77
C ILE A 251 2.89 6.58 12.46
N GLY A 252 1.95 5.68 12.20
CA GLY A 252 1.97 4.73 11.07
C GLY A 252 1.32 5.21 9.79
N CYS A 253 0.67 6.38 9.78
CA CYS A 253 0.09 7.02 8.61
C CYS A 253 0.12 8.53 8.81
N SER A 254 0.63 9.29 7.85
CA SER A 254 0.85 10.72 7.98
C SER A 254 0.33 11.49 6.78
N LYS A 255 -0.25 12.64 7.05
CA LYS A 255 -0.61 13.64 6.04
C LYS A 255 0.63 14.49 5.76
N VAL A 256 1.24 14.30 4.59
CA VAL A 256 2.50 14.94 4.20
C VAL A 256 2.27 15.77 2.94
N PRO A 257 2.66 17.05 2.90
CA PRO A 257 2.58 17.82 1.66
C PRO A 257 3.67 17.37 0.67
N ASP A 258 3.30 17.26 -0.59
CA ASP A 258 4.25 17.05 -1.68
C ASP A 258 5.06 18.33 -1.99
N ILE A 259 5.94 18.27 -3.00
CA ILE A 259 6.76 19.44 -3.42
C ILE A 259 5.92 20.62 -3.94
N ASN A 260 4.65 20.40 -4.28
CA ASN A 260 3.71 21.44 -4.73
C ASN A 260 2.77 21.90 -3.59
N GLY A 261 2.93 21.38 -2.39
CA GLY A 261 2.11 21.71 -1.23
C GLY A 261 0.77 20.96 -1.16
N VAL A 262 0.55 19.97 -2.01
CA VAL A 262 -0.64 19.10 -1.97
C VAL A 262 -0.45 18.06 -0.87
N PHE A 263 -1.38 18.02 0.08
CA PHE A 263 -1.34 17.04 1.15
C PHE A 263 -1.74 15.64 0.66
N LEU A 264 -0.85 14.68 0.91
CA LEU A 264 -1.03 13.27 0.57
C LEU A 264 -1.02 12.42 1.83
N MET A 265 -1.78 11.35 1.82
CA MET A 265 -1.69 10.31 2.84
C MET A 265 -0.49 9.42 2.55
N GLU A 266 0.52 9.50 3.41
CA GLU A 266 1.73 8.70 3.32
C GLU A 266 1.71 7.60 4.38
N ASP A 267 2.04 6.38 3.95
CA ASP A 267 2.16 5.19 4.78
C ASP A 267 3.39 4.35 4.36
N ARG A 268 3.50 3.12 4.85
CA ARG A 268 4.62 2.24 4.51
C ARG A 268 4.62 1.81 3.04
N ALA A 269 3.47 1.75 2.39
CA ALA A 269 3.37 1.38 0.99
C ALA A 269 3.92 2.49 0.08
N THR A 270 3.58 3.75 0.35
CA THR A 270 4.13 4.91 -0.38
C THR A 270 5.62 5.09 -0.10
N LEU A 271 6.05 4.82 1.13
CA LEU A 271 7.47 4.81 1.50
C LEU A 271 8.25 3.76 0.70
N ARG A 272 7.70 2.54 0.56
CA ARG A 272 8.30 1.46 -0.23
C ARG A 272 8.50 1.87 -1.68
N ILE A 273 7.50 2.46 -2.33
CA ILE A 273 7.64 2.95 -3.72
C ILE A 273 8.77 3.97 -3.82
N SER A 274 8.72 4.98 -2.96
CA SER A 274 9.67 6.12 -3.05
C SER A 274 11.11 5.69 -2.79
N SER A 275 11.34 4.83 -1.80
CA SER A 275 12.68 4.31 -1.50
C SER A 275 13.19 3.35 -2.57
N GLN A 276 12.34 2.44 -3.07
CA GLN A 276 12.72 1.49 -4.11
C GLN A 276 12.99 2.16 -5.46
N LEU A 277 12.25 3.22 -5.80
CA LEU A 277 12.50 3.97 -7.03
C LEU A 277 13.88 4.66 -7.00
N ILE A 278 14.22 5.33 -5.89
CA ILE A 278 15.55 5.96 -5.78
C ILE A 278 16.65 4.90 -5.74
N ALA A 279 16.45 3.77 -5.04
CA ALA A 279 17.40 2.66 -5.01
C ALA A 279 17.63 2.08 -6.42
N ASN A 280 16.56 1.90 -7.21
CA ASN A 280 16.65 1.46 -8.60
C ASN A 280 17.41 2.48 -9.48
N TRP A 281 17.12 3.77 -9.34
CA TRP A 281 17.80 4.81 -10.10
C TRP A 281 19.29 4.94 -9.73
N LEU A 282 19.65 4.73 -8.47
CA LEU A 282 21.04 4.62 -8.02
C LEU A 282 21.74 3.42 -8.66
N HIS A 283 21.07 2.26 -8.65
CA HIS A 283 21.59 1.01 -9.22
C HIS A 283 21.89 1.14 -10.72
N HIS A 284 21.03 1.83 -11.46
CA HIS A 284 21.20 2.04 -12.90
C HIS A 284 21.92 3.33 -13.28
N GLY A 285 22.56 4.03 -12.32
CA GLY A 285 23.35 5.23 -12.61
C GLY A 285 22.57 6.43 -13.13
N ILE A 286 21.23 6.46 -12.93
CA ILE A 286 20.38 7.63 -13.28
C ILE A 286 20.71 8.80 -12.37
N CYS A 287 21.06 8.54 -11.12
CA CYS A 287 21.54 9.52 -10.15
C CYS A 287 22.72 8.96 -9.34
N SER A 288 23.48 9.85 -8.72
CA SER A 288 24.56 9.47 -7.82
C SER A 288 24.16 9.55 -6.36
N ARG A 289 24.83 8.76 -5.51
CA ARG A 289 24.66 8.80 -4.04
C ARG A 289 24.83 10.22 -3.48
N LYS A 290 25.81 10.99 -4.00
CA LYS A 290 26.05 12.38 -3.63
C LYS A 290 24.85 13.27 -3.93
N GLN A 291 24.30 13.19 -5.15
CA GLN A 291 23.11 13.95 -5.54
C GLN A 291 21.90 13.63 -4.65
N VAL A 292 21.65 12.34 -4.39
CA VAL A 292 20.55 11.91 -3.51
C VAL A 292 20.74 12.50 -2.10
N LEU A 293 21.93 12.38 -1.51
CA LEU A 293 22.19 12.89 -0.15
C LEU A 293 22.03 14.42 -0.06
N GLU A 294 22.49 15.16 -1.08
CA GLU A 294 22.30 16.61 -1.14
C GLU A 294 20.82 16.99 -1.17
N ILE A 295 20.02 16.28 -1.96
CA ILE A 295 18.57 16.50 -2.04
C ILE A 295 17.90 16.10 -0.73
N MET A 296 18.25 14.97 -0.12
CA MET A 296 17.75 14.54 1.18
C MET A 296 17.98 15.61 2.26
N LYS A 297 19.17 16.17 2.36
CA LYS A 297 19.50 17.27 3.28
C LYS A 297 18.67 18.53 3.01
N LYS A 298 18.44 18.87 1.73
CA LYS A 298 17.59 20.00 1.34
C LYS A 298 16.14 19.76 1.75
N MET A 299 15.59 18.56 1.49
CA MET A 299 14.21 18.23 1.80
C MET A 299 13.98 18.06 3.30
N ALA A 300 14.96 17.63 4.08
CA ALA A 300 14.88 17.61 5.53
C ALA A 300 14.57 19.00 6.12
N LYS A 301 15.22 20.06 5.60
CA LYS A 301 14.92 21.45 6.00
C LYS A 301 13.48 21.86 5.66
N VAL A 302 12.95 21.35 4.54
CA VAL A 302 11.57 21.63 4.13
C VAL A 302 10.59 20.93 5.09
N VAL A 303 10.84 19.66 5.39
CA VAL A 303 10.02 18.86 6.31
C VAL A 303 10.06 19.45 7.73
N ASP A 304 11.22 19.91 8.21
CA ASP A 304 11.34 20.59 9.50
C ASP A 304 10.45 21.83 9.56
N LYS A 305 10.46 22.68 8.52
CA LYS A 305 9.58 23.86 8.42
C LYS A 305 8.09 23.48 8.40
N GLN A 306 7.73 22.42 7.73
CA GLN A 306 6.34 21.95 7.65
C GLN A 306 5.79 21.47 9.00
N ASN A 307 6.67 21.03 9.89
CA ASN A 307 6.31 20.49 11.20
C ASN A 307 6.57 21.46 12.37
N ILE A 308 6.94 22.71 12.11
CA ILE A 308 7.31 23.70 13.13
C ILE A 308 6.24 23.94 14.21
N LYS A 309 4.96 23.66 13.91
CA LYS A 309 3.85 23.81 14.85
C LYS A 309 3.65 22.59 15.76
N ASP A 310 4.29 21.48 15.47
CA ASP A 310 4.21 20.26 16.29
C ASP A 310 5.24 20.34 17.42
N LYS A 311 4.79 20.49 18.65
CA LYS A 311 5.64 20.62 19.85
C LYS A 311 6.49 19.35 20.11
N ASN A 312 6.10 18.21 19.58
CA ASN A 312 6.79 16.94 19.76
C ASN A 312 7.74 16.62 18.59
N TYR A 313 7.82 17.52 17.61
CA TYR A 313 8.67 17.32 16.44
C TYR A 313 10.13 17.61 16.76
N GLN A 314 11.03 16.73 16.31
CA GLN A 314 12.46 16.92 16.45
C GLN A 314 13.07 17.23 15.09
N ASN A 315 13.74 18.39 14.98
CA ASN A 315 14.38 18.82 13.74
C ASN A 315 15.52 17.89 13.32
N MET A 316 15.57 17.59 12.04
CA MET A 316 16.68 16.86 11.42
C MET A 316 17.86 17.79 11.12
N PHE A 317 17.57 19.04 10.71
CA PHE A 317 18.60 20.06 10.44
C PHE A 317 18.91 20.85 11.75
N PRO A 318 20.18 21.22 12.03
CA PRO A 318 21.39 20.94 11.23
C PRO A 318 22.06 19.60 11.55
N ASN A 319 21.59 18.85 12.53
CA ASN A 319 22.28 17.70 13.13
C ASN A 319 21.90 16.37 12.47
N TYR A 320 22.05 16.26 11.14
CA TYR A 320 21.70 15.07 10.38
C TYR A 320 22.28 13.77 10.93
N ASP A 321 23.54 13.84 11.42
CA ASP A 321 24.24 12.66 11.95
C ASP A 321 23.74 12.21 13.33
N LYS A 322 22.98 13.05 14.03
CA LYS A 322 22.33 12.71 15.30
C LYS A 322 20.87 12.31 15.13
N SER A 323 20.23 12.70 14.03
CA SER A 323 18.84 12.35 13.75
C SER A 323 18.72 10.90 13.30
N ILE A 324 18.14 10.04 14.15
CA ILE A 324 17.84 8.65 13.81
C ILE A 324 16.85 8.60 12.64
N ALA A 325 15.86 9.49 12.61
CA ALA A 325 14.90 9.58 11.51
C ALA A 325 15.58 9.87 10.16
N PHE A 326 16.50 10.84 10.10
CA PHE A 326 17.24 11.15 8.88
C PHE A 326 18.13 9.98 8.43
N LYS A 327 18.84 9.34 9.37
CA LYS A 327 19.64 8.14 9.08
C LYS A 327 18.77 7.02 8.51
N THR A 328 17.65 6.72 9.16
CA THR A 328 16.71 5.70 8.69
C THR A 328 16.19 5.99 7.28
N ALA A 329 15.83 7.25 7.00
CA ALA A 329 15.41 7.66 5.67
C ALA A 329 16.49 7.43 4.59
N CYS A 330 17.75 7.69 4.94
CA CYS A 330 18.90 7.41 4.08
C CYS A 330 19.13 5.89 3.90
N GLU A 331 19.05 5.11 4.97
CA GLU A 331 19.22 3.65 4.93
C GLU A 331 18.16 2.99 4.06
N LEU A 332 16.90 3.40 4.15
CA LEU A 332 15.81 2.90 3.30
C LEU A 332 16.08 3.08 1.81
N ILE A 333 16.81 4.12 1.44
CA ILE A 333 17.22 4.37 0.05
C ILE A 333 18.47 3.57 -0.29
N PHE A 334 19.54 3.75 0.49
CA PHE A 334 20.89 3.27 0.12
C PHE A 334 21.10 1.78 0.36
N GLN A 335 20.24 1.16 1.18
CA GLN A 335 20.18 -0.28 1.41
C GLN A 335 18.86 -0.87 0.88
N GLY A 336 18.09 -0.10 0.14
CA GLY A 336 16.75 -0.50 -0.33
C GLY A 336 16.77 -1.73 -1.23
N LYS A 337 17.81 -1.88 -2.06
CA LYS A 337 18.01 -3.06 -2.91
C LYS A 337 18.21 -4.34 -2.09
N ASP A 338 18.85 -4.23 -0.92
CA ASP A 338 19.22 -5.38 -0.09
C ASP A 338 18.11 -5.79 0.89
N GLN A 339 17.03 -5.00 0.98
CA GLN A 339 15.90 -5.33 1.84
C GLN A 339 15.04 -6.45 1.24
N PRO A 340 14.62 -7.44 2.04
CA PRO A 340 13.78 -8.52 1.54
C PRO A 340 12.49 -7.98 0.91
N SER A 341 12.25 -8.31 -0.36
CA SER A 341 11.13 -7.79 -1.16
C SER A 341 11.01 -6.26 -1.20
N GLY A 342 12.09 -5.55 -0.89
CA GLY A 342 12.10 -4.08 -0.82
C GLY A 342 11.28 -3.51 0.35
N TYR A 343 11.00 -4.30 1.38
CA TYR A 343 10.23 -3.87 2.54
C TYR A 343 10.97 -2.85 3.39
N THR A 344 10.20 -1.92 3.94
CA THR A 344 10.71 -0.84 4.79
C THR A 344 10.66 -1.18 6.28
N GLU A 345 9.83 -2.13 6.64
CA GLU A 345 9.53 -2.54 8.00
C GLU A 345 10.77 -2.97 8.80
N PRO A 346 11.72 -3.76 8.25
CA PRO A 346 12.89 -4.17 9.04
C PRO A 346 13.69 -2.98 9.56
N LEU A 347 14.01 -2.02 8.70
CA LEU A 347 14.76 -0.81 9.08
C LEU A 347 13.95 0.13 9.97
N LEU A 348 12.66 0.31 9.69
CA LEU A 348 11.78 1.14 10.49
C LEU A 348 11.66 0.62 11.92
N HIS A 349 11.42 -0.68 12.11
CA HIS A 349 11.27 -1.28 13.43
C HIS A 349 12.58 -1.24 14.21
N LEU A 350 13.70 -1.61 13.58
CA LEU A 350 15.03 -1.54 14.21
C LEU A 350 15.34 -0.14 14.72
N ASN A 351 15.22 0.85 13.84
CA ASN A 351 15.58 2.23 14.17
C ASN A 351 14.60 2.88 15.16
N ARG A 352 13.32 2.49 15.12
CA ARG A 352 12.35 2.89 16.15
C ARG A 352 12.70 2.33 17.52
N LEU A 353 13.19 1.08 17.59
CA LEU A 353 13.66 0.48 18.84
C LEU A 353 14.87 1.26 19.38
N ILE A 354 15.86 1.54 18.53
CA ILE A 354 17.02 2.38 18.90
C ILE A 354 16.60 3.75 19.42
N LYS A 355 15.55 4.36 18.83
CA LYS A 355 15.05 5.67 19.28
C LYS A 355 14.41 5.63 20.66
N LYS A 356 13.81 4.50 21.04
CA LYS A 356 13.13 4.34 22.33
C LYS A 356 14.08 4.03 23.50
N ASN A 357 15.24 3.45 23.20
CA ASN A 357 16.29 3.14 24.16
C ASN A 357 17.26 4.34 24.28
#